data_5a7d9de7e530971515df11b707c55bd0
#
_entry.id   5a7d9de7e530971515df11b707c55bd0
#
_cell.length_a   1.000
_cell.length_b   1.000
_cell.length_c   1.000
_cell.angle_alpha   90.00
_cell.angle_beta   90.00
_cell.angle_gamma   90.00
#
_symmetry.space_group_name_H-M   'P 1'
#
loop_
_entity.id
_entity.type
_entity.pdbx_description
1 polymer ?
#
loop_
_entity_poly.entity_id
_entity_poly.type
_entity_poly.pdbx_seq_one_letter_code
_entity_poly.pdbx_strand_id
1 'polypeptide(L)'
;MQYLDFEQPIADLEKKIDELNELSVGDDVLKPEIDRLRKKADQLRESIFTNLTRWQRVQLARHPERPYTFDYIELMTEDFIELYGDRFHADDKAMVGGLATMDGETVMIIGHQKGRDTKSRQFRNFGMANPEGYRKAYRLMKMAEKFGIPVITLLDTPGAFPGLEAEERGQAEAIARNLKLMAVLEVPIVTVVIGEGASGGAIGIGMGNEVFMMENTWYSVIAPESCSSILWKTWEYKEQAASALKLTAKDLLELKVIDGIIPEPLGGAHRDYKASAGEVKKQIQKSLKKLKKLKTDKLIEQRIDKYSSMGEWQEAGKK
;
A
#
# COMPACT_ATOMS: atom_id res chain seq x y z
N MET A 1 13.32 -5.25 17.07
CA MET A 1 12.11 -4.61 16.51
C MET A 1 12.20 -3.12 16.75
N GLN A 2 11.90 -2.29 15.73
CA GLN A 2 11.86 -0.85 15.87
C GLN A 2 10.47 -0.43 16.33
N TYR A 3 10.38 0.55 17.25
CA TYR A 3 9.12 1.10 17.76
C TYR A 3 8.97 2.56 17.33
N LEU A 4 7.75 2.96 17.05
CA LEU A 4 7.39 4.36 16.83
C LEU A 4 7.17 5.06 18.18
N ASP A 5 7.25 6.40 18.23
CA ASP A 5 7.17 7.18 19.47
C ASP A 5 5.92 6.84 20.30
N PHE A 6 4.77 6.65 19.64
CA PHE A 6 3.52 6.30 20.34
C PHE A 6 3.47 4.84 20.82
N GLU A 7 4.38 3.99 20.40
CA GLU A 7 4.53 2.60 20.85
C GLU A 7 5.48 2.47 22.05
N GLN A 8 6.19 3.54 22.44
CA GLN A 8 7.17 3.51 23.52
C GLN A 8 6.66 2.87 24.82
N PRO A 9 5.40 3.12 25.27
CA PRO A 9 4.89 2.47 26.47
C PRO A 9 4.76 0.93 26.33
N ILE A 10 4.58 0.42 25.12
CA ILE A 10 4.58 -1.03 24.84
C ILE A 10 6.00 -1.56 24.86
N ALA A 11 6.93 -0.84 24.21
CA ALA A 11 8.35 -1.20 24.16
C ALA A 11 8.95 -1.33 25.57
N ASP A 12 8.62 -0.41 26.47
CA ASP A 12 9.09 -0.42 27.85
C ASP A 12 8.59 -1.67 28.62
N LEU A 13 7.35 -2.11 28.37
CA LEU A 13 6.80 -3.32 28.96
C LEU A 13 7.42 -4.59 28.35
N GLU A 14 7.58 -4.65 27.02
CA GLU A 14 8.21 -5.77 26.35
C GLU A 14 9.67 -5.95 26.79
N LYS A 15 10.44 -4.86 26.92
CA LYS A 15 11.80 -4.89 27.45
C LYS A 15 11.85 -5.48 28.88
N LYS A 16 10.93 -5.06 29.75
CA LYS A 16 10.84 -5.58 31.11
C LYS A 16 10.47 -7.05 31.16
N ILE A 17 9.61 -7.50 30.24
CA ILE A 17 9.25 -8.91 30.08
C ILE A 17 10.49 -9.73 29.66
N ASP A 18 11.29 -9.23 28.71
CA ASP A 18 12.50 -9.87 28.26
C ASP A 18 13.54 -9.98 29.37
N GLU A 19 13.77 -8.89 30.13
CA GLU A 19 14.66 -8.89 31.30
C GLU A 19 14.22 -9.92 32.36
N LEU A 20 12.92 -10.05 32.65
CA LEU A 20 12.40 -11.05 33.57
C LEU A 20 12.49 -12.49 33.00
N ASN A 21 12.29 -12.69 31.72
CA ASN A 21 12.48 -13.99 31.08
C ASN A 21 13.95 -14.46 31.19
N GLU A 22 14.93 -13.56 30.99
CA GLU A 22 16.35 -13.88 31.14
C GLU A 22 16.70 -14.25 32.59
N LEU A 23 16.10 -13.58 33.57
CA LEU A 23 16.32 -13.89 34.99
C LEU A 23 15.61 -15.19 35.45
N SER A 24 14.53 -15.57 34.75
CA SER A 24 13.70 -16.74 35.11
C SER A 24 14.21 -18.06 34.58
N VAL A 25 15.39 -18.11 33.93
CA VAL A 25 15.96 -19.36 33.40
C VAL A 25 16.21 -20.34 34.53
N GLY A 26 15.26 -21.28 34.73
CA GLY A 26 15.30 -22.32 35.76
C GLY A 26 14.46 -22.06 37.01
N ASP A 27 13.72 -20.97 37.09
CA ASP A 27 12.87 -20.61 38.23
C ASP A 27 11.45 -20.22 37.80
N ASP A 28 10.45 -20.98 38.27
CA ASP A 28 9.02 -20.74 37.94
C ASP A 28 8.38 -19.57 38.75
N VAL A 29 9.10 -19.00 39.70
CA VAL A 29 8.59 -17.97 40.62
C VAL A 29 8.17 -16.69 39.86
N LEU A 30 8.89 -16.36 38.78
CA LEU A 30 8.62 -15.12 38.00
C LEU A 30 7.53 -15.28 36.93
N LYS A 31 7.10 -16.50 36.63
CA LYS A 31 6.07 -16.72 35.58
C LYS A 31 4.77 -15.92 35.79
N PRO A 32 4.17 -15.86 37.00
CA PRO A 32 2.93 -15.11 37.19
C PRO A 32 3.07 -13.60 36.91
N GLU A 33 4.24 -13.03 37.22
CA GLU A 33 4.49 -11.60 36.97
C GLU A 33 4.74 -11.37 35.46
N ILE A 34 5.47 -12.24 34.80
CA ILE A 34 5.64 -12.19 33.34
C ILE A 34 4.29 -12.26 32.62
N ASP A 35 3.42 -13.19 33.01
CA ASP A 35 2.08 -13.32 32.42
C ASP A 35 1.19 -12.09 32.66
N ARG A 36 1.32 -11.50 33.85
CA ARG A 36 0.63 -10.24 34.17
C ARG A 36 1.11 -9.08 33.30
N LEU A 37 2.41 -8.95 33.09
CA LEU A 37 2.99 -7.91 32.23
C LEU A 37 2.63 -8.13 30.75
N ARG A 38 2.63 -9.37 30.28
CA ARG A 38 2.16 -9.71 28.91
C ARG A 38 0.72 -9.26 28.69
N LYS A 39 -0.19 -9.63 29.59
CA LYS A 39 -1.60 -9.18 29.53
C LYS A 39 -1.72 -7.66 29.50
N LYS A 40 -0.91 -6.97 30.32
CA LYS A 40 -0.91 -5.49 30.34
C LYS A 40 -0.38 -4.91 29.03
N ALA A 41 0.67 -5.49 28.45
CA ALA A 41 1.22 -5.09 27.17
C ALA A 41 0.19 -5.28 26.03
N ASP A 42 -0.54 -6.40 26.03
CA ASP A 42 -1.59 -6.68 25.04
C ASP A 42 -2.78 -5.71 25.17
N GLN A 43 -3.25 -5.44 26.38
CA GLN A 43 -4.31 -4.44 26.63
C GLN A 43 -3.89 -3.04 26.19
N LEU A 44 -2.64 -2.66 26.49
CA LEU A 44 -2.10 -1.37 26.08
C LEU A 44 -1.97 -1.28 24.55
N ARG A 45 -1.51 -2.33 23.91
CA ARG A 45 -1.42 -2.44 22.46
C ARG A 45 -2.81 -2.29 21.84
N GLU A 46 -3.80 -3.04 22.32
CA GLU A 46 -5.18 -2.92 21.86
C GLU A 46 -5.71 -1.48 22.00
N SER A 47 -5.51 -0.87 23.17
CA SER A 47 -5.93 0.51 23.44
C SER A 47 -5.30 1.52 22.49
N ILE A 48 -3.98 1.44 22.24
CA ILE A 48 -3.25 2.35 21.37
C ILE A 48 -3.69 2.16 19.91
N PHE A 49 -3.68 0.93 19.41
CA PHE A 49 -3.95 0.66 17.98
C PHE A 49 -5.41 0.84 17.58
N THR A 50 -6.35 0.70 18.51
CA THR A 50 -7.76 1.03 18.27
C THR A 50 -7.97 2.55 18.09
N ASN A 51 -7.17 3.39 18.76
CA ASN A 51 -7.34 4.83 18.83
C ASN A 51 -6.27 5.64 18.09
N LEU A 52 -5.58 5.05 17.11
CA LEU A 52 -4.56 5.74 16.33
C LEU A 52 -5.12 6.97 15.62
N THR A 53 -4.43 8.10 15.76
CA THR A 53 -4.69 9.31 14.97
C THR A 53 -4.35 9.08 13.48
N ARG A 54 -4.84 9.95 12.59
CA ARG A 54 -4.48 9.90 11.17
C ARG A 54 -2.97 9.99 10.94
N TRP A 55 -2.30 10.85 11.71
CA TRP A 55 -0.85 10.99 11.65
C TRP A 55 -0.11 9.72 12.10
N GLN A 56 -0.52 9.11 13.20
CA GLN A 56 0.05 7.84 13.66
C GLN A 56 -0.13 6.71 12.64
N ARG A 57 -1.26 6.68 11.92
CA ARG A 57 -1.44 5.73 10.80
C ARG A 57 -0.48 6.02 9.64
N VAL A 58 -0.19 7.29 9.34
CA VAL A 58 0.84 7.66 8.35
C VAL A 58 2.21 7.16 8.79
N GLN A 59 2.57 7.35 10.06
CA GLN A 59 3.84 6.84 10.60
C GLN A 59 3.91 5.32 10.51
N LEU A 60 2.82 4.62 10.85
CA LEU A 60 2.76 3.16 10.80
C LEU A 60 2.82 2.60 9.37
N ALA A 61 2.20 3.28 8.39
CA ALA A 61 2.34 2.96 6.98
C ALA A 61 3.79 3.04 6.47
N ARG A 62 4.60 3.89 7.11
CA ARG A 62 6.03 4.11 6.80
C ARG A 62 6.96 3.29 7.67
N HIS A 63 6.43 2.43 8.52
CA HIS A 63 7.27 1.64 9.43
C HIS A 63 8.34 0.88 8.64
N PRO A 64 9.64 0.98 9.01
CA PRO A 64 10.74 0.43 8.20
C PRO A 64 10.72 -1.11 8.09
N GLU A 65 10.09 -1.78 9.05
CA GLU A 65 9.90 -3.23 9.04
C GLU A 65 8.55 -3.63 8.42
N ARG A 66 7.78 -2.71 7.81
CA ARG A 66 6.54 -3.07 7.13
C ARG A 66 6.85 -3.92 5.89
N PRO A 67 6.04 -4.96 5.59
CA PRO A 67 6.26 -5.76 4.38
C PRO A 67 6.07 -4.92 3.12
N TYR A 68 6.96 -5.11 2.14
CA TYR A 68 6.94 -4.46 0.83
C TYR A 68 6.43 -5.42 -0.25
N THR A 69 6.36 -4.96 -1.49
CA THR A 69 5.80 -5.73 -2.61
C THR A 69 6.43 -7.13 -2.76
N PHE A 70 7.74 -7.27 -2.65
CA PHE A 70 8.37 -8.59 -2.77
C PHE A 70 8.03 -9.53 -1.61
N ASP A 71 7.85 -9.00 -0.39
CA ASP A 71 7.43 -9.85 0.74
C ASP A 71 6.03 -10.43 0.51
N TYR A 72 5.12 -9.59 -0.03
CA TYR A 72 3.78 -10.06 -0.41
C TYR A 72 3.82 -11.06 -1.55
N ILE A 73 4.63 -10.83 -2.59
CA ILE A 73 4.81 -11.76 -3.69
C ILE A 73 5.27 -13.12 -3.16
N GLU A 74 6.35 -13.14 -2.37
CA GLU A 74 6.92 -14.37 -1.79
C GLU A 74 5.92 -15.14 -0.92
N LEU A 75 5.11 -14.43 -0.12
CA LEU A 75 4.17 -15.05 0.82
C LEU A 75 2.82 -15.44 0.20
N MET A 76 2.44 -14.83 -0.93
CA MET A 76 1.14 -15.05 -1.55
C MET A 76 1.19 -15.97 -2.78
N THR A 77 2.36 -16.08 -3.42
CA THR A 77 2.48 -16.72 -4.73
C THR A 77 3.58 -17.75 -4.77
N GLU A 78 3.52 -18.57 -5.82
CA GLU A 78 4.54 -19.50 -6.27
C GLU A 78 5.17 -18.94 -7.55
N ASP A 79 6.36 -19.34 -7.92
CA ASP A 79 6.99 -19.14 -9.25
C ASP A 79 6.92 -17.69 -9.78
N PHE A 80 7.39 -16.70 -9.02
CA PHE A 80 7.44 -15.34 -9.53
C PHE A 80 8.57 -15.14 -10.54
N ILE A 81 8.23 -14.68 -11.73
CA ILE A 81 9.16 -14.31 -12.81
C ILE A 81 9.10 -12.81 -13.01
N GLU A 82 10.11 -12.08 -12.54
CA GLU A 82 10.19 -10.63 -12.73
C GLU A 82 10.50 -10.26 -14.18
N LEU A 83 9.75 -9.30 -14.73
CA LEU A 83 9.86 -8.84 -16.10
C LEU A 83 10.38 -7.40 -16.18
N TYR A 84 11.66 -7.26 -16.37
CA TYR A 84 12.41 -6.00 -16.37
C TYR A 84 12.20 -5.13 -17.61
N GLY A 85 12.38 -3.82 -17.43
CA GLY A 85 12.56 -2.81 -18.47
C GLY A 85 11.26 -2.36 -19.16
N ASP A 86 11.29 -1.11 -19.65
CA ASP A 86 10.15 -0.48 -20.33
C ASP A 86 10.14 -0.73 -21.85
N ARG A 87 11.20 -1.29 -22.40
CA ARG A 87 11.44 -1.48 -23.86
C ARG A 87 11.57 -0.17 -24.63
N PHE A 88 11.92 0.91 -23.93
CA PHE A 88 12.10 2.23 -24.54
C PHE A 88 13.39 2.92 -24.06
N HIS A 89 13.62 3.04 -22.75
CA HIS A 89 14.76 3.73 -22.16
C HIS A 89 15.56 2.84 -21.23
N ALA A 90 14.96 2.37 -20.12
CA ALA A 90 15.66 1.62 -19.08
C ALA A 90 14.71 0.72 -18.26
N ASP A 91 15.27 0.13 -17.21
CA ASP A 91 14.50 -0.49 -16.15
C ASP A 91 14.43 0.44 -14.93
N ASP A 92 13.26 0.54 -14.32
CA ASP A 92 13.05 1.23 -13.07
C ASP A 92 13.04 0.23 -11.89
N LYS A 93 13.80 0.55 -10.83
CA LYS A 93 13.96 -0.33 -9.67
C LYS A 93 12.92 -0.10 -8.58
N ALA A 94 12.20 1.03 -8.60
CA ALA A 94 11.11 1.34 -7.68
C ALA A 94 9.78 0.71 -8.12
N MET A 95 9.61 0.42 -9.42
CA MET A 95 8.48 -0.33 -9.95
C MET A 95 8.92 -1.75 -10.28
N VAL A 96 8.32 -2.74 -9.66
CA VAL A 96 8.57 -4.16 -9.93
C VAL A 96 7.32 -4.80 -10.53
N GLY A 97 7.49 -5.86 -11.29
CA GLY A 97 6.34 -6.60 -11.78
C GLY A 97 6.72 -7.81 -12.62
N GLY A 98 5.80 -8.73 -12.72
CA GLY A 98 6.02 -10.00 -13.40
C GLY A 98 4.84 -10.95 -13.29
N LEU A 99 5.03 -12.16 -13.81
CA LEU A 99 4.09 -13.25 -13.73
C LEU A 99 4.34 -14.06 -12.46
N ALA A 100 3.27 -14.47 -11.81
CA ALA A 100 3.30 -15.37 -10.67
C ALA A 100 2.15 -16.37 -10.73
N THR A 101 2.27 -17.47 -9.99
CA THR A 101 1.19 -18.42 -9.77
C THR A 101 0.58 -18.17 -8.39
N MET A 102 -0.72 -17.97 -8.32
CA MET A 102 -1.48 -17.85 -7.07
C MET A 102 -2.55 -18.93 -7.02
N ASP A 103 -2.36 -19.95 -6.18
CA ASP A 103 -3.24 -21.13 -6.05
C ASP A 103 -3.58 -21.78 -7.42
N GLY A 104 -2.55 -21.99 -8.24
CA GLY A 104 -2.68 -22.62 -9.55
C GLY A 104 -3.16 -21.68 -10.68
N GLU A 105 -3.42 -20.42 -10.39
CA GLU A 105 -3.80 -19.44 -11.42
C GLU A 105 -2.67 -18.45 -11.70
N THR A 106 -2.41 -18.20 -12.98
CA THR A 106 -1.42 -17.18 -13.38
C THR A 106 -2.00 -15.78 -13.16
N VAL A 107 -1.22 -14.91 -12.53
CA VAL A 107 -1.54 -13.50 -12.28
C VAL A 107 -0.38 -12.61 -12.72
N MET A 108 -0.67 -11.39 -13.15
CA MET A 108 0.31 -10.33 -13.36
C MET A 108 0.34 -9.46 -12.10
N ILE A 109 1.48 -9.41 -11.41
CA ILE A 109 1.65 -8.55 -10.25
C ILE A 109 2.55 -7.38 -10.63
N ILE A 110 2.14 -6.16 -10.26
CA ILE A 110 2.88 -4.91 -10.46
C ILE A 110 2.83 -4.14 -9.14
N GLY A 111 3.94 -3.60 -8.68
CA GLY A 111 3.92 -2.86 -7.42
C GLY A 111 5.13 -1.98 -7.21
N HIS A 112 5.00 -1.07 -6.24
CA HIS A 112 6.11 -0.24 -5.80
C HIS A 112 6.96 -1.01 -4.80
N GLN A 113 8.28 -0.91 -4.96
CA GLN A 113 9.25 -1.55 -4.08
C GLN A 113 10.14 -0.51 -3.42
N LYS A 114 10.14 -0.50 -2.10
CA LYS A 114 11.07 0.26 -1.26
C LYS A 114 12.23 -0.62 -0.80
N GLY A 115 13.25 0.00 -0.20
CA GLY A 115 14.36 -0.68 0.46
C GLY A 115 14.29 -0.53 1.98
N ARG A 116 14.93 -1.45 2.72
CA ARG A 116 14.97 -1.44 4.20
C ARG A 116 16.16 -0.67 4.74
N ASP A 117 17.33 -0.84 4.15
CA ASP A 117 18.55 -0.13 4.50
C ASP A 117 18.85 1.03 3.54
N THR A 118 19.82 1.88 3.87
CA THR A 118 20.17 3.06 3.06
C THR A 118 20.53 2.70 1.62
N LYS A 119 21.30 1.63 1.40
CA LYS A 119 21.75 1.22 0.07
C LYS A 119 20.58 0.72 -0.78
N SER A 120 19.74 -0.14 -0.22
CA SER A 120 18.56 -0.66 -0.91
C SER A 120 17.51 0.43 -1.14
N ARG A 121 17.34 1.39 -0.22
CA ARG A 121 16.46 2.56 -0.42
C ARG A 121 16.93 3.42 -1.59
N GLN A 122 18.22 3.73 -1.69
CA GLN A 122 18.77 4.46 -2.82
C GLN A 122 18.60 3.67 -4.12
N PHE A 123 18.92 2.38 -4.13
CA PHE A 123 18.73 1.51 -5.30
C PHE A 123 17.28 1.46 -5.79
N ARG A 124 16.29 1.48 -4.88
CA ARG A 124 14.87 1.50 -5.17
C ARG A 124 14.28 2.91 -5.28
N ASN A 125 15.14 3.93 -5.39
CA ASN A 125 14.75 5.33 -5.45
C ASN A 125 13.66 5.69 -4.42
N PHE A 126 13.76 5.17 -3.20
CA PHE A 126 12.82 5.35 -2.10
C PHE A 126 11.36 4.98 -2.43
N GLY A 127 11.14 4.12 -3.42
CA GLY A 127 9.82 3.75 -3.93
C GLY A 127 9.19 4.77 -4.88
N MET A 128 9.96 5.77 -5.32
CA MET A 128 9.54 6.79 -6.28
C MET A 128 9.92 6.35 -7.70
N ALA A 129 8.94 5.84 -8.46
CA ALA A 129 9.19 5.37 -9.81
C ALA A 129 9.46 6.52 -10.80
N ASN A 130 10.42 6.30 -11.68
CA ASN A 130 10.68 7.11 -12.87
C ASN A 130 9.68 6.78 -14.00
N PRO A 131 9.66 7.54 -15.11
CA PRO A 131 8.79 7.26 -16.26
C PRO A 131 8.91 5.81 -16.78
N GLU A 132 10.12 5.24 -16.70
CA GLU A 132 10.41 3.87 -17.10
C GLU A 132 9.61 2.85 -16.27
N GLY A 133 9.38 3.12 -15.00
CA GLY A 133 8.57 2.28 -14.12
C GLY A 133 7.12 2.25 -14.57
N TYR A 134 6.53 3.40 -14.87
CA TYR A 134 5.14 3.47 -15.37
C TYR A 134 5.01 2.88 -16.78
N ARG A 135 5.99 3.08 -17.67
CA ARG A 135 6.02 2.42 -18.99
C ARG A 135 6.20 0.90 -18.87
N LYS A 136 7.01 0.43 -17.92
CA LYS A 136 7.09 -1.00 -17.60
C LYS A 136 5.75 -1.54 -17.14
N ALA A 137 5.07 -0.86 -16.22
CA ALA A 137 3.73 -1.22 -15.77
C ALA A 137 2.73 -1.27 -16.95
N TYR A 138 2.76 -0.26 -17.83
CA TYR A 138 1.96 -0.24 -19.06
C TYR A 138 2.19 -1.51 -19.91
N ARG A 139 3.45 -1.84 -20.17
CA ARG A 139 3.85 -3.00 -20.96
C ARG A 139 3.33 -4.30 -20.34
N LEU A 140 3.45 -4.44 -19.02
CA LEU A 140 2.99 -5.61 -18.29
C LEU A 140 1.47 -5.74 -18.31
N MET A 141 0.74 -4.65 -18.14
CA MET A 141 -0.72 -4.62 -18.26
C MET A 141 -1.18 -5.02 -19.68
N LYS A 142 -0.53 -4.52 -20.72
CA LYS A 142 -0.81 -4.93 -22.11
C LYS A 142 -0.50 -6.40 -22.38
N MET A 143 0.54 -6.93 -21.73
CA MET A 143 0.85 -8.37 -21.80
C MET A 143 -0.22 -9.17 -21.08
N ALA A 144 -0.66 -8.75 -19.91
CA ALA A 144 -1.71 -9.41 -19.15
C ALA A 144 -3.03 -9.45 -19.95
N GLU A 145 -3.41 -8.33 -20.57
CA GLU A 145 -4.59 -8.25 -21.45
C GLU A 145 -4.50 -9.23 -22.61
N LYS A 146 -3.37 -9.27 -23.32
CA LYS A 146 -3.15 -10.17 -24.48
C LYS A 146 -3.36 -11.65 -24.12
N PHE A 147 -3.02 -12.05 -22.91
CA PHE A 147 -3.09 -13.45 -22.46
C PHE A 147 -4.30 -13.73 -21.53
N GLY A 148 -5.18 -12.75 -21.32
CA GLY A 148 -6.33 -12.89 -20.43
C GLY A 148 -5.98 -13.08 -18.96
N ILE A 149 -4.83 -12.56 -18.51
CA ILE A 149 -4.29 -12.71 -17.17
C ILE A 149 -4.76 -11.54 -16.29
N PRO A 150 -5.36 -11.78 -15.11
CA PRO A 150 -5.75 -10.70 -14.20
C PRO A 150 -4.53 -9.95 -13.65
N VAL A 151 -4.70 -8.65 -13.42
CA VAL A 151 -3.67 -7.76 -12.89
C VAL A 151 -3.92 -7.47 -11.41
N ILE A 152 -2.87 -7.59 -10.61
CA ILE A 152 -2.83 -7.19 -9.20
C ILE A 152 -1.85 -6.04 -9.08
N THR A 153 -2.27 -4.92 -8.50
CA THR A 153 -1.38 -3.79 -8.26
C THR A 153 -1.20 -3.54 -6.77
N LEU A 154 0.06 -3.40 -6.31
CA LEU A 154 0.43 -3.16 -4.91
C LEU A 154 1.03 -1.76 -4.79
N LEU A 155 0.36 -0.87 -4.06
CA LEU A 155 0.76 0.53 -3.92
C LEU A 155 1.56 0.73 -2.63
N ASP A 156 2.81 1.19 -2.77
CA ASP A 156 3.63 1.64 -1.66
C ASP A 156 4.67 2.68 -2.12
N THR A 157 4.22 3.90 -2.33
CA THR A 157 5.06 5.00 -2.84
C THR A 157 4.75 6.33 -2.15
N PRO A 158 5.78 7.14 -1.83
CA PRO A 158 5.59 8.53 -1.41
C PRO A 158 5.23 9.47 -2.58
N GLY A 159 5.25 8.97 -3.82
CA GLY A 159 4.94 9.73 -5.04
C GLY A 159 5.76 9.26 -6.24
N ALA A 160 5.47 9.80 -7.41
CA ALA A 160 6.33 9.66 -8.57
C ALA A 160 7.63 10.47 -8.38
N PHE A 161 8.74 10.04 -8.96
CA PHE A 161 10.00 10.78 -8.86
C PHE A 161 9.87 12.16 -9.51
N PRO A 162 10.13 13.27 -8.76
CA PRO A 162 9.87 14.62 -9.21
C PRO A 162 11.09 15.30 -9.86
N GLY A 163 12.17 14.55 -10.15
CA GLY A 163 13.39 15.09 -10.68
C GLY A 163 13.26 15.59 -12.13
N LEU A 164 14.10 16.56 -12.51
CA LEU A 164 14.14 17.13 -13.87
C LEU A 164 14.29 16.05 -14.94
N GLU A 165 15.16 15.08 -14.69
CA GLU A 165 15.38 13.95 -15.59
C GLU A 165 14.12 13.09 -15.84
N ALA A 166 13.26 12.95 -14.83
CA ALA A 166 12.01 12.24 -15.00
C ALA A 166 11.01 13.09 -15.80
N GLU A 167 10.97 14.40 -15.58
CA GLU A 167 10.14 15.31 -16.38
C GLU A 167 10.55 15.29 -17.85
N GLU A 168 11.85 15.41 -18.15
CA GLU A 168 12.40 15.35 -19.51
C GLU A 168 12.05 14.03 -20.23
N ARG A 169 11.96 12.91 -19.48
CA ARG A 169 11.58 11.61 -20.03
C ARG A 169 10.07 11.35 -19.99
N GLY A 170 9.25 12.34 -19.66
CA GLY A 170 7.80 12.29 -19.76
C GLY A 170 7.09 11.62 -18.58
N GLN A 171 7.40 11.98 -17.33
CA GLN A 171 6.79 11.44 -16.12
C GLN A 171 5.26 11.56 -16.13
N ALA A 172 4.74 12.74 -16.44
CA ALA A 172 3.31 12.99 -16.46
C ALA A 172 2.59 12.20 -17.59
N GLU A 173 3.23 12.11 -18.78
CA GLU A 173 2.70 11.33 -19.89
C GLU A 173 2.63 9.84 -19.56
N ALA A 174 3.69 9.28 -18.97
CA ALA A 174 3.73 7.87 -18.63
C ALA A 174 2.65 7.49 -17.62
N ILE A 175 2.39 8.35 -16.62
CA ILE A 175 1.30 8.17 -15.64
C ILE A 175 -0.06 8.28 -16.33
N ALA A 176 -0.29 9.35 -17.11
CA ALA A 176 -1.56 9.59 -17.79
C ALA A 176 -1.91 8.46 -18.78
N ARG A 177 -0.91 7.94 -19.47
CA ARG A 177 -1.06 6.81 -20.39
C ARG A 177 -1.49 5.52 -19.67
N ASN A 178 -0.97 5.27 -18.48
CA ASN A 178 -1.40 4.16 -17.64
C ASN A 178 -2.87 4.31 -17.22
N LEU A 179 -3.27 5.49 -16.75
CA LEU A 179 -4.67 5.76 -16.40
C LEU A 179 -5.61 5.47 -17.57
N LYS A 180 -5.26 5.97 -18.77
CA LYS A 180 -6.05 5.72 -19.99
C LYS A 180 -6.12 4.22 -20.31
N LEU A 181 -5.00 3.49 -20.19
CA LEU A 181 -4.99 2.03 -20.40
C LEU A 181 -5.85 1.32 -19.38
N MET A 182 -5.63 1.59 -18.09
CA MET A 182 -6.35 0.91 -17.01
C MET A 182 -7.86 1.12 -17.11
N ALA A 183 -8.31 2.29 -17.59
CA ALA A 183 -9.74 2.56 -17.77
C ALA A 183 -10.41 1.55 -18.73
N VAL A 184 -9.72 1.10 -19.75
CA VAL A 184 -10.26 0.24 -20.82
C VAL A 184 -9.65 -1.17 -20.87
N LEU A 185 -8.80 -1.54 -19.90
CA LEU A 185 -8.15 -2.85 -19.87
C LEU A 185 -9.17 -3.97 -19.75
N GLU A 186 -9.08 -4.97 -20.61
CA GLU A 186 -10.06 -6.03 -20.78
C GLU A 186 -9.98 -7.17 -19.76
N VAL A 187 -9.04 -7.07 -18.80
CA VAL A 187 -8.86 -8.04 -17.72
C VAL A 187 -9.17 -7.45 -16.35
N PRO A 188 -9.51 -8.26 -15.33
CA PRO A 188 -9.68 -7.79 -13.96
C PRO A 188 -8.45 -7.10 -13.43
N ILE A 189 -8.64 -5.98 -12.73
CA ILE A 189 -7.60 -5.27 -12.00
C ILE A 189 -8.02 -5.17 -10.54
N VAL A 190 -7.19 -5.71 -9.64
CA VAL A 190 -7.37 -5.56 -8.18
C VAL A 190 -6.20 -4.77 -7.63
N THR A 191 -6.49 -3.66 -6.98
CA THR A 191 -5.50 -2.74 -6.40
C THR A 191 -5.51 -2.84 -4.89
N VAL A 192 -4.33 -2.92 -4.28
CA VAL A 192 -4.18 -2.89 -2.81
C VAL A 192 -3.13 -1.86 -2.41
N VAL A 193 -3.51 -0.92 -1.55
CA VAL A 193 -2.56 -0.02 -0.88
C VAL A 193 -1.97 -0.78 0.30
N ILE A 194 -0.69 -1.12 0.24
CA ILE A 194 0.03 -1.90 1.25
C ILE A 194 0.89 -1.05 2.20
N GLY A 195 1.08 0.23 1.88
CA GLY A 195 1.84 1.20 2.67
C GLY A 195 1.37 2.61 2.36
N GLU A 196 2.17 3.37 1.62
CA GLU A 196 1.85 4.74 1.19
C GLU A 196 1.25 4.75 -0.21
N GLY A 197 0.13 5.45 -0.37
CA GLY A 197 -0.47 5.70 -1.67
C GLY A 197 -0.45 7.20 -1.99
N ALA A 198 0.68 7.74 -2.50
CA ALA A 198 0.79 9.17 -2.68
C ALA A 198 0.74 9.62 -4.15
N SER A 199 -0.09 10.64 -4.39
CA SER A 199 -0.05 11.48 -5.59
C SER A 199 -0.13 10.71 -6.92
N GLY A 200 0.46 11.29 -7.97
CA GLY A 200 0.57 10.68 -9.30
C GLY A 200 1.28 9.33 -9.30
N GLY A 201 2.17 9.12 -8.33
CA GLY A 201 2.87 7.85 -8.17
C GLY A 201 1.92 6.69 -7.94
N ALA A 202 1.00 6.86 -7.02
CA ALA A 202 0.03 5.84 -6.67
C ALA A 202 -1.03 5.64 -7.77
N ILE A 203 -1.61 6.72 -8.30
CA ILE A 203 -2.67 6.61 -9.31
C ILE A 203 -2.17 6.00 -10.62
N GLY A 204 -0.87 6.14 -10.94
CA GLY A 204 -0.27 5.57 -12.15
C GLY A 204 -0.42 4.06 -12.31
N ILE A 205 -0.72 3.34 -11.22
CA ILE A 205 -1.09 1.92 -11.22
C ILE A 205 -2.30 1.64 -10.29
N GLY A 206 -3.03 2.69 -9.88
CA GLY A 206 -4.07 2.63 -8.84
C GLY A 206 -5.50 2.43 -9.32
N MET A 207 -5.76 2.44 -10.63
CA MET A 207 -7.11 2.46 -11.19
C MET A 207 -7.69 1.03 -11.37
N GLY A 208 -7.98 0.34 -10.26
CA GLY A 208 -8.54 -1.02 -10.27
C GLY A 208 -10.07 -1.09 -10.38
N ASN A 209 -10.60 -2.26 -10.80
CA ASN A 209 -12.00 -2.59 -10.65
C ASN A 209 -12.42 -2.59 -9.19
N GLU A 210 -11.58 -3.16 -8.34
CA GLU A 210 -11.70 -3.08 -6.89
C GLU A 210 -10.39 -2.54 -6.31
N VAL A 211 -10.51 -1.60 -5.37
CA VAL A 211 -9.40 -0.93 -4.70
C VAL A 211 -9.55 -1.12 -3.20
N PHE A 212 -8.56 -1.73 -2.59
CA PHE A 212 -8.51 -1.96 -1.15
C PHE A 212 -7.34 -1.23 -0.51
N MET A 213 -7.48 -0.93 0.76
CA MET A 213 -6.38 -0.46 1.59
C MET A 213 -6.20 -1.40 2.77
N MET A 214 -4.97 -1.68 3.15
CA MET A 214 -4.71 -2.28 4.45
C MET A 214 -5.03 -1.27 5.55
N GLU A 215 -5.42 -1.75 6.72
CA GLU A 215 -6.00 -0.93 7.80
C GLU A 215 -5.13 0.27 8.20
N ASN A 216 -3.82 0.08 8.28
CA ASN A 216 -2.87 1.10 8.71
C ASN A 216 -2.05 1.65 7.55
N THR A 217 -2.72 1.96 6.45
CA THR A 217 -2.15 2.61 5.26
C THR A 217 -2.82 3.96 5.03
N TRP A 218 -2.26 4.75 4.13
CA TRP A 218 -2.87 6.00 3.73
C TRP A 218 -2.83 6.19 2.20
N TYR A 219 -3.81 6.92 1.67
CA TYR A 219 -3.90 7.22 0.25
C TYR A 219 -4.37 8.66 0.07
N SER A 220 -3.60 9.50 -0.63
CA SER A 220 -3.87 10.92 -0.79
C SER A 220 -3.17 11.49 -2.02
N VAL A 221 -3.70 12.61 -2.52
CA VAL A 221 -3.08 13.41 -3.59
C VAL A 221 -1.72 13.99 -3.16
N ILE A 222 -1.46 14.16 -1.88
CA ILE A 222 -0.27 14.81 -1.34
C ILE A 222 0.09 14.22 0.04
N ALA A 223 1.38 14.18 0.36
CA ALA A 223 1.83 13.82 1.69
C ALA A 223 1.50 14.94 2.71
N PRO A 224 1.18 14.62 3.98
CA PRO A 224 0.85 15.61 5.00
C PRO A 224 1.92 16.69 5.19
N GLU A 225 3.20 16.32 5.14
CA GLU A 225 4.33 17.25 5.26
C GLU A 225 4.36 18.27 4.11
N SER A 226 4.15 17.78 2.87
CA SER A 226 4.10 18.65 1.69
C SER A 226 2.87 19.56 1.72
N CYS A 227 1.73 19.04 2.16
CA CYS A 227 0.52 19.84 2.39
C CYS A 227 0.78 20.94 3.43
N SER A 228 1.40 20.59 4.55
CA SER A 228 1.81 21.54 5.60
C SER A 228 2.74 22.62 5.04
N SER A 229 3.75 22.24 4.27
CA SER A 229 4.69 23.19 3.64
C SER A 229 4.00 24.16 2.69
N ILE A 230 3.04 23.71 1.90
CA ILE A 230 2.33 24.54 0.94
C ILE A 230 1.41 25.54 1.66
N LEU A 231 0.62 25.05 2.63
CA LEU A 231 -0.40 25.87 3.29
C LEU A 231 0.18 26.78 4.39
N TRP A 232 1.12 26.29 5.18
CA TRP A 232 1.64 26.99 6.37
C TRP A 232 3.13 27.32 6.31
N LYS A 233 3.82 26.97 5.21
CA LYS A 233 5.27 27.22 5.02
C LYS A 233 6.20 26.56 6.04
N THR A 234 5.70 25.54 6.75
CA THR A 234 6.44 24.75 7.75
C THR A 234 5.90 23.33 7.82
N TRP A 235 6.68 22.39 8.35
CA TRP A 235 6.28 21.00 8.57
C TRP A 235 5.59 20.78 9.94
N GLU A 236 5.54 21.78 10.77
CA GLU A 236 4.98 21.67 12.13
C GLU A 236 3.50 21.29 12.15
N TYR A 237 2.75 21.66 11.11
CA TYR A 237 1.31 21.36 10.99
C TYR A 237 1.00 20.07 10.24
N LYS A 238 1.97 19.16 10.09
CA LYS A 238 1.78 17.87 9.37
C LYS A 238 0.66 16.99 9.95
N GLU A 239 0.47 16.99 11.27
CA GLU A 239 -0.62 16.27 11.93
C GLU A 239 -1.99 16.88 11.63
N GLN A 240 -2.06 18.22 11.64
CA GLN A 240 -3.27 18.95 11.24
C GLN A 240 -3.57 18.71 9.76
N ALA A 241 -2.54 18.71 8.90
CA ALA A 241 -2.69 18.38 7.50
C ALA A 241 -3.20 16.94 7.30
N ALA A 242 -2.63 15.95 8.00
CA ALA A 242 -3.10 14.58 7.96
C ALA A 242 -4.56 14.45 8.38
N SER A 243 -4.97 15.21 9.41
CA SER A 243 -6.35 15.24 9.88
C SER A 243 -7.31 15.84 8.83
N ALA A 244 -6.91 16.94 8.19
CA ALA A 244 -7.72 17.63 7.18
C ALA A 244 -7.84 16.85 5.86
N LEU A 245 -6.78 16.14 5.45
CA LEU A 245 -6.74 15.35 4.21
C LEU A 245 -7.63 14.11 4.25
N LYS A 246 -8.06 13.61 5.42
CA LYS A 246 -8.91 12.41 5.54
C LYS A 246 -8.37 11.25 4.72
N LEU A 247 -7.11 10.88 4.96
CA LEU A 247 -6.31 10.00 4.08
C LEU A 247 -6.26 8.52 4.52
N THR A 248 -6.91 8.16 5.64
CA THR A 248 -6.87 6.79 6.16
C THR A 248 -7.85 5.87 5.45
N ALA A 249 -7.64 4.56 5.56
CA ALA A 249 -8.53 3.57 4.97
C ALA A 249 -10.00 3.76 5.38
N LYS A 250 -10.25 4.10 6.65
CA LYS A 250 -11.60 4.38 7.15
C LYS A 250 -12.22 5.61 6.48
N ASP A 251 -11.47 6.71 6.40
CA ASP A 251 -11.93 7.93 5.75
C ASP A 251 -12.30 7.68 4.28
N LEU A 252 -11.43 6.96 3.55
CA LEU A 252 -11.60 6.75 2.11
C LEU A 252 -12.70 5.72 1.79
N LEU A 253 -12.97 4.80 2.70
CA LEU A 253 -14.13 3.92 2.60
C LEU A 253 -15.43 4.72 2.78
N GLU A 254 -15.49 5.60 3.77
CA GLU A 254 -16.63 6.51 3.99
C GLU A 254 -16.88 7.44 2.78
N LEU A 255 -15.79 7.93 2.17
CA LEU A 255 -15.82 8.76 0.95
C LEU A 255 -16.06 7.95 -0.34
N LYS A 256 -16.19 6.62 -0.26
CA LYS A 256 -16.38 5.71 -1.40
C LYS A 256 -15.26 5.76 -2.45
N VAL A 257 -14.04 6.12 -2.04
CA VAL A 257 -12.86 6.12 -2.89
C VAL A 257 -12.28 4.70 -3.00
N ILE A 258 -12.43 3.89 -1.95
CA ILE A 258 -12.02 2.48 -1.92
C ILE A 258 -13.21 1.55 -1.69
N ASP A 259 -13.05 0.28 -2.05
CA ASP A 259 -14.11 -0.75 -1.97
C ASP A 259 -14.07 -1.53 -0.65
N GLY A 260 -12.99 -1.43 0.11
CA GLY A 260 -12.91 -2.12 1.40
C GLY A 260 -11.56 -1.96 2.08
N ILE A 261 -11.52 -2.40 3.33
CA ILE A 261 -10.35 -2.39 4.19
C ILE A 261 -9.92 -3.83 4.44
N ILE A 262 -8.63 -4.10 4.30
CA ILE A 262 -8.03 -5.39 4.64
C ILE A 262 -7.46 -5.24 6.07
N PRO A 263 -7.90 -6.09 7.03
CA PRO A 263 -7.44 -6.00 8.40
C PRO A 263 -5.95 -6.32 8.52
N GLU A 264 -5.31 -5.73 9.50
CA GLU A 264 -3.93 -6.00 9.86
C GLU A 264 -3.85 -6.72 11.22
N PRO A 265 -2.79 -7.48 11.49
CA PRO A 265 -2.49 -7.96 12.84
C PRO A 265 -2.44 -6.81 13.84
N LEU A 266 -2.82 -7.06 15.08
CA LEU A 266 -2.73 -6.07 16.15
C LEU A 266 -1.28 -5.59 16.29
N GLY A 267 -1.07 -4.30 16.15
CA GLY A 267 0.26 -3.69 16.11
C GLY A 267 0.76 -3.39 14.70
N GLY A 268 0.03 -3.76 13.64
CA GLY A 268 0.36 -3.47 12.26
C GLY A 268 0.98 -4.64 11.48
N ALA A 269 1.06 -4.49 10.16
CA ALA A 269 1.49 -5.54 9.24
C ALA A 269 2.92 -6.07 9.49
N HIS A 270 3.79 -5.25 10.08
CA HIS A 270 5.16 -5.63 10.42
C HIS A 270 5.27 -6.62 11.58
N ARG A 271 4.21 -6.81 12.36
CA ARG A 271 4.18 -7.76 13.48
C ARG A 271 4.00 -9.20 13.01
N ASP A 272 3.27 -9.40 11.93
CA ASP A 272 3.06 -10.73 11.33
C ASP A 272 2.88 -10.62 9.81
N TYR A 273 3.95 -10.87 9.08
CA TYR A 273 3.97 -10.84 7.61
C TYR A 273 3.06 -11.90 6.99
N LYS A 274 3.04 -13.11 7.58
CA LYS A 274 2.25 -14.22 7.05
C LYS A 274 0.75 -13.97 7.20
N ALA A 275 0.33 -13.51 8.38
CA ALA A 275 -1.07 -13.14 8.60
C ALA A 275 -1.49 -11.98 7.68
N SER A 276 -0.65 -10.95 7.57
CA SER A 276 -0.90 -9.80 6.69
C SER A 276 -1.03 -10.21 5.22
N ALA A 277 -0.10 -11.01 4.72
CA ALA A 277 -0.15 -11.52 3.35
C ALA A 277 -1.33 -12.46 3.12
N GLY A 278 -1.69 -13.26 4.12
CA GLY A 278 -2.86 -14.15 4.09
C GLY A 278 -4.16 -13.37 3.89
N GLU A 279 -4.38 -12.28 4.61
CA GLU A 279 -5.59 -11.44 4.45
C GLU A 279 -5.59 -10.71 3.10
N VAL A 280 -4.44 -10.21 2.62
CA VAL A 280 -4.32 -9.61 1.28
C VAL A 280 -4.64 -10.65 0.20
N LYS A 281 -4.04 -11.84 0.26
CA LYS A 281 -4.29 -12.95 -0.68
C LYS A 281 -5.77 -13.33 -0.72
N LYS A 282 -6.37 -13.54 0.43
CA LYS A 282 -7.79 -13.89 0.57
C LYS A 282 -8.71 -12.85 -0.06
N GLN A 283 -8.43 -11.55 0.15
CA GLN A 283 -9.22 -10.47 -0.45
C GLN A 283 -9.06 -10.44 -1.97
N ILE A 284 -7.83 -10.56 -2.48
CA ILE A 284 -7.56 -10.61 -3.93
C ILE A 284 -8.31 -11.77 -4.57
N GLN A 285 -8.23 -12.97 -4.01
CA GLN A 285 -8.93 -14.16 -4.51
C GLN A 285 -10.46 -13.96 -4.57
N LYS A 286 -11.03 -13.39 -3.50
CA LYS A 286 -12.46 -13.06 -3.45
C LYS A 286 -12.85 -12.12 -4.58
N SER A 287 -12.05 -11.10 -4.83
CA SER A 287 -12.25 -10.12 -5.90
C SER A 287 -12.12 -10.75 -7.27
N LEU A 288 -11.07 -11.51 -7.53
CA LEU A 288 -10.84 -12.18 -8.81
C LEU A 288 -11.98 -13.18 -9.11
N LYS A 289 -12.42 -13.97 -8.14
CA LYS A 289 -13.55 -14.90 -8.29
C LYS A 289 -14.85 -14.18 -8.68
N LYS A 290 -15.06 -12.94 -8.22
CA LYS A 290 -16.22 -12.12 -8.59
C LYS A 290 -16.03 -11.51 -9.97
N LEU A 291 -14.90 -10.85 -10.21
CA LEU A 291 -14.65 -10.10 -11.45
C LEU A 291 -14.56 -10.98 -12.69
N LYS A 292 -13.96 -12.17 -12.60
CA LYS A 292 -13.88 -13.15 -13.70
C LYS A 292 -15.23 -13.66 -14.21
N LYS A 293 -16.31 -13.47 -13.46
CA LYS A 293 -17.67 -13.81 -13.89
C LYS A 293 -18.29 -12.76 -14.79
N LEU A 294 -17.73 -11.57 -14.85
CA LEU A 294 -18.22 -10.47 -15.67
C LEU A 294 -17.74 -10.66 -17.11
N LYS A 295 -18.59 -10.29 -18.06
CA LYS A 295 -18.17 -10.11 -19.46
C LYS A 295 -17.26 -8.87 -19.55
N THR A 296 -16.37 -8.85 -20.52
CA THR A 296 -15.37 -7.78 -20.73
C THR A 296 -16.01 -6.38 -20.73
N ASP A 297 -17.08 -6.19 -21.51
CA ASP A 297 -17.78 -4.90 -21.55
C ASP A 297 -18.28 -4.44 -20.17
N LYS A 298 -18.85 -5.38 -19.40
CA LYS A 298 -19.32 -5.08 -18.04
C LYS A 298 -18.20 -4.82 -17.05
N LEU A 299 -17.06 -5.44 -17.24
CA LEU A 299 -15.87 -5.20 -16.42
C LEU A 299 -15.31 -3.78 -16.64
N ILE A 300 -15.28 -3.34 -17.89
CA ILE A 300 -14.86 -1.98 -18.29
C ILE A 300 -15.87 -0.94 -17.80
N GLU A 301 -17.18 -1.16 -18.09
CA GLU A 301 -18.27 -0.28 -17.68
C GLU A 301 -18.25 -0.07 -16.16
N GLN A 302 -18.19 -1.12 -15.36
CA GLN A 302 -18.08 -1.05 -13.90
C GLN A 302 -16.92 -0.16 -13.44
N ARG A 303 -15.77 -0.26 -14.10
CA ARG A 303 -14.59 0.54 -13.77
C ARG A 303 -14.79 2.00 -14.11
N ILE A 304 -15.29 2.30 -15.30
CA ILE A 304 -15.58 3.67 -15.75
C ILE A 304 -16.63 4.31 -14.84
N ASP A 305 -17.74 3.64 -14.56
CA ASP A 305 -18.82 4.13 -13.72
C ASP A 305 -18.34 4.43 -12.30
N LYS A 306 -17.51 3.54 -11.74
CA LYS A 306 -16.92 3.73 -10.41
C LYS A 306 -16.16 5.07 -10.32
N TYR A 307 -15.22 5.31 -11.22
CA TYR A 307 -14.40 6.53 -11.18
C TYR A 307 -15.16 7.79 -11.62
N SER A 308 -16.12 7.64 -12.50
CA SER A 308 -17.00 8.75 -12.94
C SER A 308 -17.99 9.18 -11.85
N SER A 309 -18.34 8.29 -10.94
CA SER A 309 -19.26 8.57 -9.83
C SER A 309 -18.58 9.12 -8.58
N MET A 310 -17.24 9.19 -8.55
CA MET A 310 -16.50 9.71 -7.41
C MET A 310 -16.64 11.23 -7.29
N GLY A 311 -16.86 11.68 -6.04
CA GLY A 311 -17.00 13.11 -5.71
C GLY A 311 -18.44 13.59 -5.68
N GLU A 312 -18.62 14.76 -5.05
CA GLU A 312 -19.90 15.47 -5.01
C GLU A 312 -19.79 16.74 -5.82
N TRP A 313 -20.80 17.03 -6.65
CA TRP A 313 -20.87 18.23 -7.43
C TRP A 313 -22.26 18.89 -7.31
N GLN A 314 -22.30 20.18 -7.39
CA GLN A 314 -23.55 20.96 -7.37
C GLN A 314 -23.66 21.78 -8.65
N GLU A 315 -24.85 21.74 -9.29
CA GLU A 315 -25.13 22.63 -10.42
C GLU A 315 -25.26 24.07 -9.91
N ALA A 316 -24.50 25.00 -10.50
CA ALA A 316 -24.63 26.40 -10.21
C ALA A 316 -26.05 26.86 -10.66
N GLY A 317 -26.96 27.18 -9.72
CA GLY A 317 -28.26 27.74 -10.04
C GLY A 317 -29.50 27.01 -9.53
N LYS A 318 -29.36 25.83 -8.93
CA LYS A 318 -30.48 25.22 -8.16
C LYS A 318 -30.31 25.55 -6.67
N LYS A 319 -30.95 26.66 -6.22
CA LYS A 319 -31.25 26.93 -4.81
C LYS A 319 -32.54 26.20 -4.42
#